data_7efe43c8b64c61972896fbb6c4098d73
#
_entry.id   7efe43c8b64c61972896fbb6c4098d73
#
_cell.length_a   1.000
_cell.length_b   1.000
_cell.length_c   1.000
_cell.angle_alpha   90.00
_cell.angle_beta   90.00
_cell.angle_gamma   90.00
#
_symmetry.space_group_name_H-M   'P 1'
#
loop_
_entity.id
_entity.type
_entity.pdbx_description
1 polymer ?
#
loop_
_entity_poly.entity_id
_entity_poly.type
_entity_poly.pdbx_seq_one_letter_code
_entity_poly.pdbx_strand_id
1 'polypeptide(L)'
;QKAIADGTMKGDVFMHTPYNTKDITITEATLGVRYAPGEAFVNTKQRRLPINLDAPVFSLSHTFGLNGILGSEYKYNFTEAGAYKRLWLGSWGNIDTYLKGGIQWNKVPFPLLIMPAANLSYIIQDGTFNLINNMEFLNDRYASLDVSWNMQGKLFNRIPLLKKLKWREFIG
;
A
#
# COMPACT_ATOMS: atom_id res chain seq x y z
N GLN A 1 11.99 2.29 18.71
CA GLN A 1 12.84 2.39 19.92
C GLN A 1 14.28 2.76 19.58
N LYS A 2 14.85 2.21 18.50
CA LYS A 2 16.22 2.54 18.06
C LYS A 2 16.36 4.01 17.68
N ALA A 3 15.40 4.55 16.97
CA ALA A 3 15.40 5.97 16.58
C ALA A 3 15.40 6.90 17.80
N ILE A 4 14.73 6.50 18.88
CA ILE A 4 14.72 7.21 20.16
C ILE A 4 16.10 7.10 20.84
N ALA A 5 16.68 5.91 20.89
CA ALA A 5 17.99 5.67 21.48
C ALA A 5 19.11 6.43 20.74
N ASP A 6 19.01 6.55 19.44
CA ASP A 6 19.98 7.29 18.60
C ASP A 6 19.83 8.82 18.75
N GLY A 7 18.89 9.31 19.55
CA GLY A 7 18.62 10.75 19.68
C GLY A 7 17.95 11.39 18.46
N THR A 8 17.52 10.59 17.50
CA THR A 8 16.77 11.07 16.32
C THR A 8 15.44 11.67 16.74
N MET A 9 14.84 11.05 17.77
CA MET A 9 13.71 11.60 18.52
C MET A 9 14.06 11.56 19.99
N LYS A 10 13.81 12.61 20.71
CA LYS A 10 13.93 12.57 22.18
C LYS A 10 12.85 11.66 22.74
N GLY A 11 13.22 10.79 23.67
CA GLY A 11 12.30 9.81 24.26
C GLY A 11 11.06 10.44 24.89
N ASP A 12 11.16 11.67 25.35
CA ASP A 12 10.05 12.45 25.89
C ASP A 12 8.91 12.71 24.94
N VAL A 13 9.16 12.70 23.61
CA VAL A 13 8.10 12.85 22.61
C VAL A 13 7.07 11.71 22.68
N PHE A 14 7.51 10.50 23.07
CA PHE A 14 6.64 9.34 23.10
C PHE A 14 6.51 8.69 24.47
N MET A 15 7.49 8.90 25.35
CA MET A 15 7.65 8.09 26.55
C MET A 15 7.30 8.83 27.85
N HIS A 16 7.33 10.16 27.85
CA HIS A 16 7.30 10.85 29.13
C HIS A 16 5.97 11.48 29.48
N THR A 17 5.42 12.31 28.75
CA THR A 17 4.11 12.87 29.10
C THR A 17 3.41 13.43 27.88
N PRO A 18 2.09 13.37 27.84
CA PRO A 18 1.33 14.04 26.79
C PRO A 18 1.51 15.56 26.77
N TYR A 19 2.11 16.12 27.80
CA TYR A 19 2.35 17.57 27.91
C TYR A 19 3.65 18.06 27.25
N ASN A 20 4.56 17.13 26.92
CA ASN A 20 5.83 17.45 26.25
C ASN A 20 5.90 16.90 24.84
N THR A 21 4.78 16.55 24.24
CA THR A 21 4.73 16.20 22.82
C THR A 21 5.08 17.41 21.99
N LYS A 22 6.20 17.33 21.30
CA LYS A 22 6.58 18.32 20.30
C LYS A 22 5.78 18.02 19.04
N ASP A 23 5.03 18.99 18.56
CA ASP A 23 4.37 18.91 17.27
C ASP A 23 5.43 18.81 16.17
N ILE A 24 5.23 17.86 15.26
CA ILE A 24 6.08 17.65 14.10
C ILE A 24 5.35 18.23 12.89
N THR A 25 5.92 19.28 12.31
CA THR A 25 5.39 19.86 11.08
C THR A 25 6.18 19.35 9.89
N ILE A 26 5.48 18.86 8.88
CA ILE A 26 6.05 18.31 7.65
C ILE A 26 5.43 19.03 6.46
N THR A 27 6.26 19.43 5.52
CA THR A 27 5.85 19.90 4.19
C THR A 27 6.46 18.99 3.16
N GLU A 28 5.61 18.39 2.34
CA GLU A 28 6.05 17.44 1.33
C GLU A 28 5.45 17.74 -0.04
N ALA A 29 6.20 17.37 -1.08
CA ALA A 29 5.74 17.38 -2.45
C ALA A 29 5.95 16.00 -3.07
N THR A 30 4.91 15.40 -3.63
CA THR A 30 4.99 14.09 -4.28
C THR A 30 4.78 14.22 -5.77
N LEU A 31 5.69 13.65 -6.55
CA LEU A 31 5.56 13.46 -8.00
C LEU A 31 5.31 11.98 -8.27
N GLY A 32 4.26 11.69 -9.04
CA GLY A 32 3.88 10.34 -9.39
C GLY A 32 3.70 10.18 -10.91
N VAL A 33 4.17 9.03 -11.41
CA VAL A 33 3.97 8.59 -12.80
C VAL A 33 3.28 7.25 -12.78
N ARG A 34 2.24 7.10 -13.60
CA ARG A 34 1.54 5.84 -13.85
C ARG A 34 1.65 5.52 -15.33
N TYR A 35 2.14 4.33 -15.64
CA TYR A 35 2.28 3.84 -17.01
C TYR A 35 1.51 2.53 -17.16
N ALA A 36 0.55 2.48 -18.07
CA ALA A 36 -0.29 1.31 -18.29
C ALA A 36 -0.40 1.03 -19.78
N PRO A 37 0.58 0.31 -20.36
CA PRO A 37 0.58 0.00 -21.79
C PRO A 37 -0.58 -0.90 -22.16
N GLY A 38 -1.28 -0.54 -23.23
CA GLY A 38 -2.42 -1.30 -23.73
C GLY A 38 -3.73 -1.10 -22.95
N GLU A 39 -3.77 -0.19 -21.97
CA GLU A 39 -5.01 0.11 -21.26
C GLU A 39 -5.99 0.86 -22.17
N ALA A 40 -7.18 0.30 -22.32
CA ALA A 40 -8.28 0.91 -23.08
C ALA A 40 -9.32 1.50 -22.14
N PHE A 41 -9.87 2.65 -22.49
CA PHE A 41 -10.83 3.38 -21.65
C PHE A 41 -12.14 3.68 -22.37
N VAL A 42 -13.23 3.65 -21.62
CA VAL A 42 -14.49 4.28 -21.99
C VAL A 42 -14.64 5.58 -21.22
N ASN A 43 -14.92 6.66 -21.95
CA ASN A 43 -15.22 7.95 -21.35
C ASN A 43 -16.72 8.01 -21.04
N THR A 44 -17.08 8.07 -19.78
CA THR A 44 -18.44 8.40 -19.35
C THR A 44 -18.54 9.90 -19.05
N LYS A 45 -19.76 10.41 -18.89
CA LYS A 45 -19.97 11.82 -18.55
C LYS A 45 -19.30 12.27 -17.26
N GLN A 46 -19.00 11.32 -16.35
CA GLN A 46 -18.47 11.63 -15.02
C GLN A 46 -17.01 11.19 -14.82
N ARG A 47 -16.56 10.11 -15.48
CA ARG A 47 -15.21 9.56 -15.28
C ARG A 47 -14.77 8.68 -16.44
N ARG A 48 -13.45 8.50 -16.57
CA ARG A 48 -12.85 7.46 -17.42
C ARG A 48 -12.84 6.14 -16.66
N LEU A 49 -13.29 5.08 -17.33
CA LEU A 49 -13.30 3.72 -16.80
C LEU A 49 -12.41 2.85 -17.69
N PRO A 50 -11.44 2.10 -17.12
CA PRO A 50 -10.68 1.12 -17.87
C PRO A 50 -11.60 -0.04 -18.28
N ILE A 51 -11.49 -0.49 -19.54
CA ILE A 51 -12.29 -1.60 -20.08
C ILE A 51 -11.53 -2.92 -19.92
N ASN A 52 -10.23 -2.90 -20.22
CA ASN A 52 -9.39 -4.07 -20.08
C ASN A 52 -8.69 -4.03 -18.71
N LEU A 53 -9.02 -5.01 -17.88
CA LEU A 53 -8.48 -5.13 -16.52
C LEU A 53 -7.17 -5.94 -16.46
N ASP A 54 -6.70 -6.43 -17.61
CA ASP A 54 -5.50 -7.26 -17.72
C ASP A 54 -4.26 -6.48 -18.21
N ALA A 55 -4.41 -5.19 -18.54
CA ALA A 55 -3.29 -4.35 -18.86
C ALA A 55 -2.33 -4.23 -17.67
N PRO A 56 -1.01 -4.41 -17.86
CA PRO A 56 -0.06 -4.18 -16.80
C PRO A 56 -0.05 -2.70 -16.42
N VAL A 57 0.04 -2.43 -15.12
CA VAL A 57 0.12 -1.07 -14.60
C VAL A 57 1.40 -0.92 -13.80
N PHE A 58 2.22 0.04 -14.16
CA PHE A 58 3.41 0.42 -13.44
C PHE A 58 3.20 1.79 -12.80
N SER A 59 3.59 1.92 -11.55
CA SER A 59 3.56 3.18 -10.82
C SER A 59 4.92 3.48 -10.23
N LEU A 60 5.31 4.73 -10.27
CA LEU A 60 6.51 5.25 -9.63
C LEU A 60 6.15 6.58 -9.00
N SER A 61 6.42 6.73 -7.73
CA SER A 61 6.24 7.99 -7.02
C SER A 61 7.50 8.35 -6.24
N HIS A 62 7.76 9.64 -6.16
CA HIS A 62 8.84 10.17 -5.36
C HIS A 62 8.33 11.34 -4.54
N THR A 63 8.53 11.26 -3.23
CA THR A 63 8.13 12.27 -2.25
C THR A 63 9.36 12.99 -1.73
N PHE A 64 9.34 14.31 -1.81
CA PHE A 64 10.35 15.21 -1.27
C PHE A 64 9.82 15.87 0.00
N GLY A 65 10.41 15.59 1.15
CA GLY A 65 10.20 16.35 2.37
C GLY A 65 11.07 17.60 2.33
N LEU A 66 10.45 18.77 2.43
CA LEU A 66 11.07 20.08 2.26
C LEU A 66 11.29 20.72 3.64
N ASN A 67 12.54 20.85 4.06
CA ASN A 67 12.88 21.52 5.33
C ASN A 67 12.79 23.06 5.19
N GLY A 68 12.29 23.71 6.23
CA GLY A 68 12.23 25.18 6.33
C GLY A 68 11.08 25.83 5.57
N ILE A 69 10.24 25.08 4.86
CA ILE A 69 9.06 25.57 4.17
C ILE A 69 7.83 25.31 5.03
N LEU A 70 7.00 26.35 5.25
CA LEU A 70 5.78 26.30 6.08
C LEU A 70 6.00 25.70 7.49
N GLY A 71 7.18 25.90 8.06
CA GLY A 71 7.51 25.37 9.39
C GLY A 71 7.98 23.93 9.43
N SER A 72 8.25 23.32 8.27
CA SER A 72 8.73 21.93 8.22
C SER A 72 10.13 21.79 8.85
N GLU A 73 10.27 20.77 9.68
CA GLU A 73 11.50 20.50 10.44
C GLU A 73 12.41 19.46 9.79
N TYR A 74 11.89 18.66 8.85
CA TYR A 74 12.60 17.48 8.32
C TYR A 74 12.74 17.51 6.81
N LYS A 75 13.94 17.12 6.35
CA LYS A 75 14.20 16.83 4.94
C LYS A 75 14.30 15.34 4.74
N TYR A 76 13.52 14.80 3.81
CA TYR A 76 13.60 13.41 3.45
C TYR A 76 13.24 13.16 1.98
N ASN A 77 13.61 12.00 1.49
CA ASN A 77 13.26 11.54 0.15
C ASN A 77 12.75 10.10 0.25
N PHE A 78 11.55 9.90 -0.25
CA PHE A 78 10.92 8.58 -0.28
C PHE A 78 10.55 8.22 -1.72
N THR A 79 10.97 7.04 -2.18
CA THR A 79 10.62 6.53 -3.51
C THR A 79 9.81 5.27 -3.35
N GLU A 80 8.69 5.18 -4.04
CA GLU A 80 7.84 4.01 -4.09
C GLU A 80 7.60 3.60 -5.53
N ALA A 81 7.74 2.31 -5.82
CA ALA A 81 7.44 1.72 -7.12
C ALA A 81 6.44 0.58 -6.95
N GLY A 82 5.53 0.45 -7.90
CA GLY A 82 4.54 -0.60 -7.92
C GLY A 82 4.34 -1.17 -9.32
N ALA A 83 3.98 -2.44 -9.39
CA ALA A 83 3.60 -3.12 -10.61
C ALA A 83 2.38 -4.00 -10.36
N TYR A 84 1.36 -3.84 -11.16
CA TYR A 84 0.14 -4.65 -11.12
C TYR A 84 -0.05 -5.39 -12.42
N LYS A 85 -0.48 -6.64 -12.33
CA LYS A 85 -0.86 -7.44 -13.49
C LYS A 85 -1.96 -8.43 -13.14
N ARG A 86 -3.01 -8.47 -13.96
CA ARG A 86 -4.02 -9.52 -13.96
C ARG A 86 -3.65 -10.58 -14.98
N LEU A 87 -3.67 -11.84 -14.57
CA LEU A 87 -3.45 -13.00 -15.41
C LEU A 87 -4.74 -13.81 -15.49
N TRP A 88 -5.27 -14.00 -16.70
CA TRP A 88 -6.44 -14.82 -16.93
C TRP A 88 -6.03 -16.28 -17.13
N LEU A 89 -6.60 -17.17 -16.32
CA LEU A 89 -6.39 -18.60 -16.39
C LEU A 89 -7.53 -19.32 -17.10
N GLY A 90 -8.20 -18.65 -18.02
CA GLY A 90 -9.34 -19.20 -18.76
C GLY A 90 -10.47 -19.62 -17.80
N SER A 91 -10.83 -20.90 -17.81
CA SER A 91 -11.91 -21.41 -16.95
C SER A 91 -11.58 -21.47 -15.45
N TRP A 92 -10.35 -21.17 -15.04
CA TRP A 92 -9.89 -21.11 -13.64
C TRP A 92 -9.92 -19.69 -13.06
N GLY A 93 -10.51 -18.74 -13.80
CA GLY A 93 -10.65 -17.38 -13.34
C GLY A 93 -9.43 -16.53 -13.60
N ASN A 94 -9.07 -15.67 -12.64
CA ASN A 94 -7.93 -14.76 -12.76
C ASN A 94 -7.08 -14.73 -11.49
N ILE A 95 -5.79 -14.49 -11.71
CA ILE A 95 -4.84 -14.15 -10.65
C ILE A 95 -4.52 -12.68 -10.79
N ASP A 96 -4.69 -11.93 -9.71
CA ASP A 96 -4.25 -10.56 -9.57
C ASP A 96 -2.94 -10.56 -8.78
N THR A 97 -1.92 -9.95 -9.35
CA THR A 97 -0.60 -9.83 -8.73
C THR A 97 -0.25 -8.38 -8.56
N TYR A 98 0.10 -7.97 -7.37
CA TYR A 98 0.53 -6.63 -7.03
C TYR A 98 1.86 -6.66 -6.31
N LEU A 99 2.90 -6.15 -6.95
CA LEU A 99 4.24 -5.98 -6.40
C LEU A 99 4.42 -4.51 -6.04
N LYS A 100 4.88 -4.23 -4.84
CA LYS A 100 5.13 -2.88 -4.36
C LYS A 100 6.44 -2.84 -3.58
N GLY A 101 7.21 -1.78 -3.74
CA GLY A 101 8.43 -1.57 -2.97
C GLY A 101 8.69 -0.08 -2.73
N GLY A 102 9.26 0.22 -1.59
CA GLY A 102 9.58 1.59 -1.21
C GLY A 102 10.91 1.69 -0.48
N ILE A 103 11.58 2.83 -0.66
CA ILE A 103 12.87 3.14 -0.04
C ILE A 103 12.84 4.57 0.49
N GLN A 104 13.14 4.70 1.77
CA GLN A 104 13.43 5.95 2.44
C GLN A 104 14.93 6.21 2.38
N TRP A 105 15.34 7.23 1.64
CA TRP A 105 16.76 7.50 1.35
C TRP A 105 17.50 8.18 2.50
N ASN A 106 16.78 8.89 3.34
CA ASN A 106 17.34 9.65 4.44
C ASN A 106 16.99 9.01 5.78
N LYS A 107 17.82 9.25 6.78
CA LYS A 107 17.45 8.96 8.16
C LYS A 107 16.33 9.91 8.59
N VAL A 108 15.24 9.36 9.06
CA VAL A 108 14.06 10.10 9.47
C VAL A 108 13.69 9.74 10.91
N PRO A 109 13.01 10.63 11.64
CA PRO A 109 12.49 10.32 12.96
C PRO A 109 11.41 9.25 12.88
N PHE A 110 11.17 8.59 14.00
CA PHE A 110 10.24 7.49 14.17
C PHE A 110 8.86 7.66 13.48
N PRO A 111 8.17 8.80 13.56
CA PRO A 111 6.86 8.95 12.91
C PRO A 111 6.90 8.97 11.38
N LEU A 112 8.08 9.14 10.79
CA LEU A 112 8.28 9.18 9.34
C LEU A 112 8.81 7.86 8.76
N LEU A 113 8.98 6.84 9.60
CA LEU A 113 9.35 5.50 9.14
C LEU A 113 8.18 4.83 8.43
N ILE A 114 8.50 3.99 7.47
CA ILE A 114 7.50 3.25 6.70
C ILE A 114 6.85 2.19 7.60
N MET A 115 5.55 2.27 7.71
CA MET A 115 4.73 1.26 8.40
C MET A 115 3.95 0.45 7.37
N PRO A 116 3.97 -0.89 7.42
CA PRO A 116 3.05 -1.71 6.65
C PRO A 116 1.60 -1.37 6.98
N ALA A 117 0.73 -1.40 5.98
CA ALA A 117 -0.69 -1.14 6.17
C ALA A 117 -1.34 -2.32 6.92
N ALA A 118 -1.39 -2.24 8.26
CA ALA A 118 -2.06 -3.23 9.10
C ALA A 118 -3.58 -3.05 9.00
N ASN A 119 -4.32 -4.15 8.87
CA ASN A 119 -5.77 -4.13 8.94
C ASN A 119 -6.21 -4.03 10.41
N LEU A 120 -6.75 -2.89 10.79
CA LEU A 120 -7.30 -2.65 12.12
C LEU A 120 -8.83 -2.89 12.18
N SER A 121 -9.41 -3.39 11.11
CA SER A 121 -10.85 -3.63 10.96
C SER A 121 -11.19 -5.11 11.14
N TYR A 122 -12.42 -5.40 11.52
CA TYR A 122 -12.99 -6.77 11.49
C TYR A 122 -13.32 -7.26 10.08
N ILE A 123 -13.24 -6.41 9.08
CA ILE A 123 -13.50 -6.71 7.68
C ILE A 123 -12.17 -6.74 6.95
N ILE A 124 -11.96 -7.75 6.11
CA ILE A 124 -10.78 -7.85 5.25
C ILE A 124 -10.80 -6.68 4.28
N GLN A 125 -9.72 -5.91 4.27
CA GLN A 125 -9.51 -4.77 3.38
C GLN A 125 -8.41 -5.10 2.37
N ASP A 126 -8.67 -4.86 1.10
CA ASP A 126 -7.68 -5.06 0.04
C ASP A 126 -6.44 -4.19 0.28
N GLY A 127 -5.27 -4.77 0.03
CA GLY A 127 -3.99 -4.07 0.17
C GLY A 127 -3.52 -3.86 1.62
N THR A 128 -4.12 -4.54 2.58
CA THR A 128 -3.72 -4.50 4.00
C THR A 128 -3.30 -5.89 4.49
N PHE A 129 -2.41 -5.90 5.47
CA PHE A 129 -1.96 -7.12 6.13
C PHE A 129 -2.82 -7.42 7.35
N ASN A 130 -3.51 -8.58 7.37
CA ASN A 130 -4.46 -8.92 8.42
C ASN A 130 -3.84 -9.53 9.68
N LEU A 131 -2.56 -9.96 9.61
CA LEU A 131 -1.89 -10.70 10.69
C LEU A 131 -0.81 -9.89 11.41
N ILE A 132 -0.64 -8.61 11.05
CA ILE A 132 0.32 -7.72 11.72
C ILE A 132 -0.39 -6.63 12.50
N ASN A 133 0.19 -6.28 13.64
CA ASN A 133 -0.31 -5.18 14.45
C ASN A 133 0.19 -3.84 13.91
N ASN A 134 -0.57 -2.79 14.21
CA ASN A 134 -0.12 -1.44 13.91
C ASN A 134 1.20 -1.13 14.63
N MET A 135 2.14 -0.49 13.94
CA MET A 135 3.47 -0.14 14.45
C MET A 135 4.36 -1.32 14.85
N GLU A 136 4.03 -2.55 14.48
CA GLU A 136 4.85 -3.73 14.77
C GLU A 136 6.16 -3.72 13.98
N PHE A 137 6.10 -3.27 12.73
CA PHE A 137 7.26 -3.13 11.85
C PHE A 137 7.43 -1.69 11.42
N LEU A 138 8.66 -1.18 11.61
CA LEU A 138 9.07 0.15 11.22
C LEU A 138 10.33 0.03 10.37
N ASN A 139 10.22 0.41 9.12
CA ASN A 139 11.24 0.12 8.12
C ASN A 139 11.70 1.41 7.41
N ASP A 140 12.95 1.38 6.94
CA ASP A 140 13.49 2.37 6.00
C ASP A 140 13.27 1.94 4.54
N ARG A 141 12.97 0.65 4.33
CA ARG A 141 12.68 0.08 3.01
C ARG A 141 11.75 -1.12 3.15
N TYR A 142 10.96 -1.38 2.13
CA TYR A 142 10.10 -2.55 2.09
C TYR A 142 9.92 -3.07 0.67
N ALA A 143 9.56 -4.32 0.58
CA ALA A 143 9.01 -4.94 -0.62
C ALA A 143 7.82 -5.80 -0.20
N SER A 144 6.72 -5.71 -0.92
CA SER A 144 5.51 -6.49 -0.70
C SER A 144 5.05 -7.11 -2.01
N LEU A 145 4.56 -8.33 -1.92
CA LEU A 145 3.93 -9.06 -3.00
C LEU A 145 2.56 -9.52 -2.51
N ASP A 146 1.53 -9.07 -3.18
CA ASP A 146 0.17 -9.55 -2.99
C ASP A 146 -0.26 -10.36 -4.21
N VAL A 147 -0.77 -11.56 -3.98
CA VAL A 147 -1.25 -12.45 -5.03
C VAL A 147 -2.61 -12.97 -4.64
N SER A 148 -3.62 -12.60 -5.38
CA SER A 148 -4.99 -13.03 -5.13
C SER A 148 -5.54 -13.84 -6.31
N TRP A 149 -6.10 -15.01 -6.02
CA TRP A 149 -6.68 -15.88 -7.02
C TRP A 149 -8.20 -15.96 -6.87
N ASN A 150 -8.92 -15.48 -7.87
CA ASN A 150 -10.37 -15.58 -7.98
C ASN A 150 -10.73 -16.72 -8.93
N MET A 151 -11.23 -17.82 -8.41
CA MET A 151 -11.59 -19.02 -9.17
C MET A 151 -12.99 -18.96 -9.81
N GLN A 152 -13.73 -17.88 -9.59
CA GLN A 152 -15.05 -17.61 -10.17
C GLN A 152 -16.09 -18.74 -9.98
N GLY A 153 -16.02 -19.47 -8.88
CA GLY A 153 -16.95 -20.55 -8.56
C GLY A 153 -16.57 -21.92 -9.19
N LYS A 154 -15.35 -22.08 -9.68
CA LYS A 154 -14.91 -23.29 -10.36
C LYS A 154 -15.05 -24.55 -9.50
N LEU A 155 -14.70 -24.48 -8.22
CA LEU A 155 -14.82 -25.58 -7.28
C LEU A 155 -16.26 -25.75 -6.77
N PHE A 156 -16.85 -24.66 -6.29
CA PHE A 156 -18.18 -24.69 -5.68
C PHE A 156 -19.29 -25.03 -6.66
N ASN A 157 -19.16 -24.68 -7.94
CA ASN A 157 -20.11 -25.06 -8.97
C ASN A 157 -20.12 -26.60 -9.30
N ARG A 158 -19.10 -27.33 -8.87
CA ARG A 158 -19.06 -28.79 -9.00
C ARG A 158 -19.87 -29.52 -7.92
N ILE A 159 -20.14 -28.86 -6.81
CA ILE A 159 -20.88 -29.41 -5.69
C ILE A 159 -22.34 -28.98 -5.82
N PRO A 160 -23.30 -29.90 -6.04
CA PRO A 160 -24.69 -29.57 -6.37
C PRO A 160 -25.39 -28.68 -5.35
N LEU A 161 -25.08 -28.83 -4.05
CA LEU A 161 -25.62 -28.01 -2.96
C LEU A 161 -25.05 -26.59 -3.01
N LEU A 162 -23.73 -26.43 -3.19
CA LEU A 162 -23.05 -25.11 -3.20
C LEU A 162 -23.34 -24.33 -4.48
N LYS A 163 -23.53 -25.03 -5.61
CA LYS A 163 -23.92 -24.40 -6.88
C LYS A 163 -25.19 -23.55 -6.76
N LYS A 164 -26.16 -23.98 -5.94
CA LYS A 164 -27.39 -23.20 -5.72
C LYS A 164 -27.17 -21.90 -4.96
N LEU A 165 -26.13 -21.82 -4.14
CA LEU A 165 -25.77 -20.64 -3.36
C LEU A 165 -25.02 -19.60 -4.19
N LYS A 166 -24.53 -19.95 -5.40
CA LYS A 166 -23.76 -19.06 -6.31
C LYS A 166 -22.53 -18.44 -5.64
N TRP A 167 -21.94 -19.14 -4.69
CA TRP A 167 -20.71 -18.71 -4.02
C TRP A 167 -19.52 -18.73 -4.97
N ARG A 168 -18.58 -17.84 -4.73
CA ARG A 168 -17.33 -17.76 -5.47
C ARG A 168 -16.16 -17.91 -4.51
N GLU A 169 -15.18 -18.70 -4.91
CA GLU A 169 -13.95 -18.90 -4.16
C GLU A 169 -12.95 -17.79 -4.48
N PHE A 170 -12.27 -17.35 -3.44
CA PHE A 170 -11.21 -16.39 -3.49
C PHE A 170 -10.11 -16.82 -2.53
N ILE A 171 -8.84 -16.79 -2.97
CA ILE A 171 -7.64 -17.10 -2.17
C ILE A 171 -6.66 -15.94 -2.38
N GLY A 172 -6.22 -15.36 -1.27
CA GLY A 172 -5.22 -14.29 -1.25
C GLY A 172 -4.41 -14.31 0.03
#